data_22a0ffd7212a2891baeb32fe36f1dc18
#
_entry.id   22a0ffd7212a2891baeb32fe36f1dc18
#
_cell.length_a   1.000
_cell.length_b   1.000
_cell.length_c   1.000
_cell.angle_alpha   90.00
_cell.angle_beta   90.00
_cell.angle_gamma   90.00
#
_symmetry.space_group_name_H-M   'P 1'
#
loop_
_entity.id
_entity.type
_entity.pdbx_description
1 polymer ?
#
loop_
_entity_poly.entity_id
_entity_poly.type
_entity_poly.pdbx_seq_one_letter_code
_entity_poly.pdbx_strand_id
1 'polypeptide(L)'
;MPIVLAASLTLPFLERSPLWADEADSASAALRPMSALVRLLGHQDGPLAAYYFLLHGWLQLVGTSAWSIRLPSTVALLAAVALTTRLGGRLAGPRGGLIGGGLLATNPFVLSFGTDARPYAFAVLAAAATGLLLAGAPDRPGRRRRLAYTGCALVGVLAHLFFVLLLPAHLVGVRLARRPVRPWLLPVAAVVLLSSPLLLLSAGQTAEVGYLRTPGPLSLPGWFQAMAGGKAWLSVPAAVLLLMAWRSGRLRDQPGLALWLLVPGPLLLVVSLVHPLYLNRYVVESAPALSLLIALALVRSHRTRLATVVALSLLAGSAFTSARMQAAPFRYENLQAAANTVLDGAHPQDGMVLLPAGVRTAVGFYEARVDPGAPRPTDLLAAPGRTEDALGNFGGGVLPPDQATARVLGRRVVWLVVYANASSRRGATATAVLATLTRCYRPGTVHRFGIVLVQRDEATGACGQGAPTLASMSLAASPVVGPDVPARRGLGR
;
A
#
# COMPACT_ATOMS: atom_id res chain seq x y z
N MET A 1 -13.87 -0.86 -23.46
CA MET A 1 -14.54 0.13 -22.60
C MET A 1 -13.97 0.11 -21.15
N PRO A 2 -13.96 -0.98 -20.36
CA PRO A 2 -13.43 -0.96 -18.99
C PRO A 2 -11.98 -0.46 -18.85
N ILE A 3 -11.10 -0.83 -19.79
CA ILE A 3 -9.69 -0.37 -19.80
C ILE A 3 -9.60 1.14 -19.99
N VAL A 4 -10.38 1.69 -20.93
CA VAL A 4 -10.42 3.14 -21.18
C VAL A 4 -10.91 3.88 -19.94
N LEU A 5 -11.93 3.34 -19.26
CA LEU A 5 -12.44 3.90 -18.00
C LEU A 5 -11.38 3.87 -16.88
N ALA A 6 -10.67 2.75 -16.71
CA ALA A 6 -9.56 2.68 -15.75
C ALA A 6 -8.44 3.69 -16.10
N ALA A 7 -8.05 3.76 -17.38
CA ALA A 7 -7.03 4.70 -17.86
C ALA A 7 -7.41 6.15 -17.59
N SER A 8 -8.67 6.53 -17.87
CA SER A 8 -9.16 7.90 -17.63
C SER A 8 -9.25 8.27 -16.14
N LEU A 9 -9.45 7.27 -15.27
CA LEU A 9 -9.47 7.46 -13.80
C LEU A 9 -8.08 7.41 -13.15
N THR A 10 -7.02 7.07 -13.89
CA THR A 10 -5.68 6.88 -13.33
C THR A 10 -4.62 7.74 -13.99
N LEU A 11 -4.41 7.63 -15.30
CA LEU A 11 -3.29 8.26 -15.99
C LEU A 11 -3.19 9.80 -15.79
N PRO A 12 -4.28 10.59 -15.85
CA PRO A 12 -4.20 12.03 -15.65
C PRO A 12 -3.80 12.46 -14.23
N PHE A 13 -3.81 11.53 -13.28
CA PHE A 13 -3.60 11.83 -11.86
C PHE A 13 -2.26 11.33 -11.32
N LEU A 14 -1.42 10.65 -12.12
CA LEU A 14 -0.17 10.03 -11.66
C LEU A 14 0.84 11.05 -11.12
N GLU A 15 0.83 12.29 -11.59
CA GLU A 15 1.70 13.37 -11.10
C GLU A 15 1.02 14.33 -10.12
N ARG A 16 -0.31 14.22 -9.96
CA ARG A 16 -1.06 15.22 -9.20
C ARG A 16 -0.75 15.21 -7.71
N SER A 17 -0.56 14.05 -7.12
CA SER A 17 -0.23 13.93 -5.69
C SER A 17 1.27 13.65 -5.51
N PRO A 18 1.92 14.23 -4.49
CA PRO A 18 3.28 13.84 -4.13
C PRO A 18 3.33 12.35 -3.78
N LEU A 19 4.53 11.77 -3.84
CA LEU A 19 4.76 10.42 -3.35
C LEU A 19 4.54 10.40 -1.82
N TRP A 20 3.80 9.43 -1.34
CA TRP A 20 3.70 9.18 0.09
C TRP A 20 4.86 8.27 0.54
N ALA A 21 5.02 8.04 1.86
CA ALA A 21 6.20 7.38 2.42
C ALA A 21 6.58 6.07 1.71
N ASP A 22 5.63 5.13 1.58
CA ASP A 22 5.92 3.83 0.93
C ASP A 22 6.37 3.98 -0.55
N GLU A 23 5.90 5.00 -1.26
CA GLU A 23 6.34 5.28 -2.63
C GLU A 23 7.72 5.94 -2.66
N ALA A 24 8.00 6.84 -1.72
CA ALA A 24 9.31 7.46 -1.58
C ALA A 24 10.38 6.41 -1.21
N ASP A 25 10.03 5.46 -0.33
CA ASP A 25 10.89 4.32 0.00
C ASP A 25 11.15 3.45 -1.23
N SER A 26 10.10 3.14 -2.01
CA SER A 26 10.26 2.36 -3.26
C SER A 26 11.16 3.08 -4.26
N ALA A 27 10.99 4.39 -4.42
CA ALA A 27 11.81 5.20 -5.32
C ALA A 27 13.27 5.29 -4.81
N SER A 28 13.47 5.54 -3.50
CA SER A 28 14.78 5.56 -2.88
C SER A 28 15.50 4.21 -3.04
N ALA A 29 14.81 3.10 -2.76
CA ALA A 29 15.36 1.76 -2.96
C ALA A 29 15.80 1.53 -4.42
N ALA A 30 14.93 1.86 -5.37
CA ALA A 30 15.19 1.67 -6.79
C ALA A 30 16.30 2.57 -7.35
N LEU A 31 16.60 3.69 -6.72
CA LEU A 31 17.66 4.62 -7.13
C LEU A 31 19.04 4.28 -6.55
N ARG A 32 19.13 3.36 -5.59
CA ARG A 32 20.41 2.93 -5.01
C ARG A 32 21.28 2.21 -6.03
N PRO A 33 22.60 2.26 -5.87
CA PRO A 33 23.49 1.33 -6.56
C PRO A 33 23.08 -0.12 -6.30
N MET A 34 23.25 -1.02 -7.28
CA MET A 34 22.77 -2.41 -7.19
C MET A 34 23.27 -3.13 -5.92
N SER A 35 24.52 -2.91 -5.52
CA SER A 35 25.06 -3.51 -4.29
C SER A 35 24.38 -3.01 -3.00
N ALA A 36 24.01 -1.73 -2.96
CA ALA A 36 23.28 -1.16 -1.84
C ALA A 36 21.80 -1.61 -1.83
N LEU A 37 21.16 -1.75 -3.01
CA LEU A 37 19.84 -2.33 -3.15
C LEU A 37 19.79 -3.77 -2.64
N VAL A 38 20.73 -4.62 -3.06
CA VAL A 38 20.82 -6.03 -2.59
C VAL A 38 21.02 -6.07 -1.07
N ARG A 39 21.86 -5.19 -0.52
CA ARG A 39 22.07 -5.09 0.93
C ARG A 39 20.80 -4.68 1.64
N LEU A 40 20.07 -3.66 1.15
CA LEU A 40 18.77 -3.27 1.69
C LEU A 40 17.83 -4.47 1.75
N LEU A 41 17.65 -5.18 0.65
CA LEU A 41 16.73 -6.31 0.55
C LEU A 41 17.11 -7.48 1.48
N GLY A 42 18.37 -7.61 1.82
CA GLY A 42 18.84 -8.60 2.81
C GLY A 42 18.43 -8.27 4.25
N HIS A 43 18.15 -6.99 4.56
CA HIS A 43 17.85 -6.53 5.91
C HIS A 43 16.41 -6.00 6.05
N GLN A 44 15.89 -5.38 4.99
CA GLN A 44 14.58 -4.72 4.99
C GLN A 44 13.89 -4.84 3.63
N ASP A 45 12.56 -4.88 3.61
CA ASP A 45 11.71 -4.93 2.40
C ASP A 45 12.04 -6.09 1.42
N GLY A 46 12.63 -7.18 1.91
CA GLY A 46 12.87 -8.40 1.13
C GLY A 46 11.64 -8.89 0.36
N PRO A 47 10.42 -8.87 0.93
CA PRO A 47 9.18 -9.19 0.22
C PRO A 47 8.94 -8.40 -1.08
N LEU A 48 9.55 -7.24 -1.22
CA LEU A 48 9.40 -6.33 -2.36
C LEU A 48 10.54 -6.45 -3.39
N ALA A 49 11.48 -7.38 -3.19
CA ALA A 49 12.69 -7.49 -3.99
C ALA A 49 12.43 -7.51 -5.50
N ALA A 50 11.50 -8.34 -5.97
CA ALA A 50 11.19 -8.44 -7.40
C ALA A 50 10.68 -7.11 -7.98
N TYR A 51 9.89 -6.38 -7.22
CA TYR A 51 9.38 -5.07 -7.63
C TYR A 51 10.49 -4.01 -7.64
N TYR A 52 11.37 -4.00 -6.64
CA TYR A 52 12.45 -3.02 -6.58
C TYR A 52 13.50 -3.24 -7.69
N PHE A 53 13.81 -4.49 -8.06
CA PHE A 53 14.63 -4.77 -9.22
C PHE A 53 13.98 -4.33 -10.54
N LEU A 54 12.67 -4.58 -10.69
CA LEU A 54 11.91 -4.09 -11.84
C LEU A 54 11.96 -2.56 -11.92
N LEU A 55 11.67 -1.90 -10.79
CA LEU A 55 11.64 -0.43 -10.72
C LEU A 55 13.03 0.16 -10.93
N HIS A 56 14.10 -0.45 -10.38
CA HIS A 56 15.48 -0.04 -10.60
C HIS A 56 15.83 0.01 -12.10
N GLY A 57 15.61 -1.11 -12.83
CA GLY A 57 15.86 -1.13 -14.27
C GLY A 57 14.98 -0.17 -15.06
N TRP A 58 13.71 -0.03 -14.65
CA TRP A 58 12.77 0.88 -15.30
C TRP A 58 13.18 2.35 -15.17
N LEU A 59 13.53 2.81 -13.96
CA LEU A 59 13.91 4.20 -13.70
C LEU A 59 15.21 4.62 -14.38
N GLN A 60 16.13 3.68 -14.65
CA GLN A 60 17.33 3.93 -15.45
C GLN A 60 16.97 4.31 -16.91
N LEU A 61 15.82 3.84 -17.41
CA LEU A 61 15.40 4.07 -18.80
C LEU A 61 14.53 5.31 -18.98
N VAL A 62 13.65 5.59 -17.99
CA VAL A 62 12.56 6.57 -18.18
C VAL A 62 12.63 7.77 -17.23
N GLY A 63 13.62 7.78 -16.32
CA GLY A 63 13.75 8.84 -15.31
C GLY A 63 12.85 8.66 -14.09
N THR A 64 12.80 9.67 -13.22
CA THR A 64 12.37 9.57 -11.82
C THR A 64 11.18 10.46 -11.46
N SER A 65 10.37 10.91 -12.45
CA SER A 65 9.13 11.64 -12.17
C SER A 65 8.13 10.76 -11.42
N ALA A 66 7.17 11.36 -10.72
CA ALA A 66 6.11 10.60 -10.03
C ALA A 66 5.33 9.74 -11.04
N TRP A 67 5.14 10.23 -12.26
CA TRP A 67 4.53 9.48 -13.36
C TRP A 67 5.36 8.23 -13.70
N SER A 68 6.67 8.39 -13.91
CA SER A 68 7.59 7.28 -14.22
C SER A 68 7.59 6.22 -13.11
N ILE A 69 7.63 6.65 -11.86
CA ILE A 69 7.67 5.77 -10.69
C ILE A 69 6.38 4.93 -10.56
N ARG A 70 5.21 5.50 -10.89
CA ARG A 70 3.88 4.86 -10.77
C ARG A 70 3.46 4.06 -12.00
N LEU A 71 4.03 4.35 -13.18
CA LEU A 71 3.57 3.79 -14.45
C LEU A 71 3.61 2.26 -14.50
N PRO A 72 4.66 1.53 -14.02
CA PRO A 72 4.68 0.07 -14.06
C PRO A 72 3.47 -0.56 -13.35
N SER A 73 3.10 -0.07 -12.17
CA SER A 73 1.94 -0.54 -11.42
C SER A 73 0.63 -0.19 -12.14
N THR A 74 0.54 1.00 -12.73
CA THR A 74 -0.65 1.42 -13.49
C THR A 74 -0.85 0.57 -14.73
N VAL A 75 0.20 0.25 -15.48
CA VAL A 75 0.13 -0.66 -16.63
C VAL A 75 -0.32 -2.06 -16.20
N ALA A 76 0.21 -2.59 -15.09
CA ALA A 76 -0.24 -3.86 -14.54
C ALA A 76 -1.72 -3.84 -14.15
N LEU A 77 -2.20 -2.72 -13.56
CA LEU A 77 -3.63 -2.52 -13.25
C LEU A 77 -4.50 -2.56 -14.53
N LEU A 78 -4.13 -1.83 -15.57
CA LEU A 78 -4.87 -1.80 -16.84
C LEU A 78 -4.93 -3.20 -17.49
N ALA A 79 -3.83 -3.94 -17.44
CA ALA A 79 -3.77 -5.32 -17.89
C ALA A 79 -4.66 -6.25 -17.02
N ALA A 80 -4.70 -6.05 -15.70
CA ALA A 80 -5.58 -6.79 -14.79
C ALA A 80 -7.06 -6.55 -15.12
N VAL A 81 -7.45 -5.30 -15.41
CA VAL A 81 -8.80 -4.95 -15.86
C VAL A 81 -9.13 -5.64 -17.20
N ALA A 82 -8.20 -5.67 -18.14
CA ALA A 82 -8.37 -6.36 -19.41
C ALA A 82 -8.61 -7.86 -19.23
N LEU A 83 -7.78 -8.52 -18.41
CA LEU A 83 -7.92 -9.95 -18.15
C LEU A 83 -9.20 -10.29 -17.37
N THR A 84 -9.58 -9.45 -16.39
CA THR A 84 -10.84 -9.59 -15.65
C THR A 84 -12.04 -9.43 -16.56
N THR A 85 -12.01 -8.45 -17.48
CA THR A 85 -13.05 -8.27 -18.52
C THR A 85 -13.16 -9.52 -19.39
N ARG A 86 -12.04 -10.07 -19.84
CA ARG A 86 -12.00 -11.30 -20.65
C ARG A 86 -12.53 -12.51 -19.87
N LEU A 87 -12.16 -12.64 -18.61
CA LEU A 87 -12.63 -13.72 -17.74
C LEU A 87 -14.14 -13.62 -17.51
N GLY A 88 -14.66 -12.43 -17.20
CA GLY A 88 -16.09 -12.17 -17.06
C GLY A 88 -16.87 -12.48 -18.35
N GLY A 89 -16.28 -12.15 -19.50
CA GLY A 89 -16.83 -12.48 -20.82
C GLY A 89 -16.94 -14.00 -21.06
N ARG A 90 -15.96 -14.78 -20.59
CA ARG A 90 -16.01 -16.25 -20.67
C ARG A 90 -17.05 -16.87 -19.73
N LEU A 91 -17.24 -16.28 -18.54
CA LEU A 91 -18.10 -16.82 -17.49
C LEU A 91 -19.58 -16.43 -17.66
N ALA A 92 -19.85 -15.26 -18.21
CA ALA A 92 -21.21 -14.68 -18.27
C ALA A 92 -21.48 -13.87 -19.55
N GLY A 93 -20.74 -14.14 -20.63
CA GLY A 93 -20.90 -13.42 -21.89
C GLY A 93 -20.44 -11.96 -21.86
N PRO A 94 -20.60 -11.21 -22.97
CA PRO A 94 -20.08 -9.84 -23.09
C PRO A 94 -20.54 -8.90 -21.98
N ARG A 95 -21.79 -9.02 -21.54
CA ARG A 95 -22.33 -8.22 -20.42
C ARG A 95 -21.59 -8.50 -19.11
N GLY A 96 -21.29 -9.78 -18.82
CA GLY A 96 -20.52 -10.19 -17.65
C GLY A 96 -19.09 -9.61 -17.67
N GLY A 97 -18.48 -9.60 -18.86
CA GLY A 97 -17.17 -8.95 -19.04
C GLY A 97 -17.21 -7.44 -18.79
N LEU A 98 -18.18 -6.75 -19.38
CA LEU A 98 -18.33 -5.29 -19.22
C LEU A 98 -18.61 -4.89 -17.77
N ILE A 99 -19.49 -5.60 -17.08
CA ILE A 99 -19.83 -5.30 -15.69
C ILE A 99 -18.65 -5.66 -14.77
N GLY A 100 -18.10 -6.87 -14.86
CA GLY A 100 -17.00 -7.30 -13.97
C GLY A 100 -15.72 -6.50 -14.19
N GLY A 101 -15.33 -6.28 -15.45
CA GLY A 101 -14.19 -5.42 -15.77
C GLY A 101 -14.44 -3.95 -15.40
N GLY A 102 -15.65 -3.45 -15.60
CA GLY A 102 -16.05 -2.09 -15.21
C GLY A 102 -16.00 -1.87 -13.70
N LEU A 103 -16.53 -2.82 -12.92
CA LEU A 103 -16.46 -2.76 -11.45
C LEU A 103 -15.02 -2.76 -10.94
N LEU A 104 -14.14 -3.59 -11.53
CA LEU A 104 -12.71 -3.56 -11.17
C LEU A 104 -12.06 -2.24 -11.58
N ALA A 105 -12.37 -1.75 -12.80
CA ALA A 105 -11.85 -0.51 -13.37
C ALA A 105 -12.23 0.75 -12.59
N THR A 106 -13.33 0.69 -11.85
CA THR A 106 -13.83 1.82 -11.05
C THR A 106 -13.64 1.64 -9.55
N ASN A 107 -13.15 0.48 -9.09
CA ASN A 107 -13.03 0.18 -7.67
C ASN A 107 -12.02 1.11 -6.98
N PRO A 108 -12.46 1.97 -6.02
CA PRO A 108 -11.57 2.94 -5.38
C PRO A 108 -10.38 2.30 -4.65
N PHE A 109 -10.58 1.16 -4.02
CA PHE A 109 -9.53 0.44 -3.31
C PHE A 109 -8.47 -0.10 -4.29
N VAL A 110 -8.92 -0.73 -5.37
CA VAL A 110 -8.02 -1.28 -6.40
C VAL A 110 -7.27 -0.17 -7.13
N LEU A 111 -7.95 0.93 -7.47
CA LEU A 111 -7.30 2.05 -8.14
C LEU A 111 -6.28 2.75 -7.23
N SER A 112 -6.56 2.87 -5.93
CA SER A 112 -5.63 3.44 -4.95
C SER A 112 -4.29 2.71 -4.98
N PHE A 113 -4.31 1.39 -4.82
CA PHE A 113 -3.10 0.58 -4.78
C PHE A 113 -2.56 0.22 -6.17
N GLY A 114 -3.38 0.31 -7.20
CA GLY A 114 -2.98 0.10 -8.58
C GLY A 114 -2.21 1.27 -9.20
N THR A 115 -2.33 2.46 -8.62
CA THR A 115 -1.58 3.66 -9.03
C THR A 115 -0.45 4.02 -8.07
N ASP A 116 -0.23 3.22 -7.02
CA ASP A 116 0.93 3.37 -6.14
C ASP A 116 2.19 2.78 -6.77
N ALA A 117 3.33 3.34 -6.45
CA ALA A 117 4.62 2.74 -6.76
C ALA A 117 4.91 1.53 -5.84
N ARG A 118 4.00 0.55 -5.87
CA ARG A 118 4.00 -0.68 -5.08
C ARG A 118 3.52 -1.86 -5.92
N PRO A 119 3.86 -3.10 -5.60
CA PRO A 119 3.60 -4.26 -6.46
C PRO A 119 2.16 -4.78 -6.46
N TYR A 120 1.23 -4.17 -5.73
CA TYR A 120 -0.15 -4.67 -5.56
C TYR A 120 -0.88 -4.92 -6.88
N ALA A 121 -0.71 -4.03 -7.87
CA ALA A 121 -1.32 -4.19 -9.18
C ALA A 121 -0.83 -5.44 -9.93
N PHE A 122 0.43 -5.83 -9.72
CA PHE A 122 0.98 -7.07 -10.30
C PHE A 122 0.35 -8.31 -9.67
N ALA A 123 0.05 -8.29 -8.37
CA ALA A 123 -0.68 -9.38 -7.71
C ALA A 123 -2.11 -9.50 -8.27
N VAL A 124 -2.81 -8.37 -8.47
CA VAL A 124 -4.15 -8.35 -9.11
C VAL A 124 -4.09 -8.88 -10.54
N LEU A 125 -3.07 -8.48 -11.31
CA LEU A 125 -2.84 -8.97 -12.67
C LEU A 125 -2.59 -10.49 -12.69
N ALA A 126 -1.71 -10.97 -11.83
CA ALA A 126 -1.39 -12.40 -11.71
C ALA A 126 -2.62 -13.22 -11.30
N ALA A 127 -3.45 -12.70 -10.39
CA ALA A 127 -4.69 -13.34 -9.99
C ALA A 127 -5.70 -13.42 -11.15
N ALA A 128 -5.88 -12.35 -11.91
CA ALA A 128 -6.74 -12.35 -13.09
C ALA A 128 -6.21 -13.32 -14.18
N ALA A 129 -4.89 -13.37 -14.38
CA ALA A 129 -4.24 -14.27 -15.35
C ALA A 129 -4.40 -15.75 -14.95
N THR A 130 -4.10 -16.09 -13.69
CA THR A 130 -4.27 -17.47 -13.18
C THR A 130 -5.72 -17.91 -13.19
N GLY A 131 -6.65 -17.03 -12.78
CA GLY A 131 -8.09 -17.28 -12.89
C GLY A 131 -8.53 -17.55 -14.33
N LEU A 132 -8.03 -16.77 -15.31
CA LEU A 132 -8.32 -16.95 -16.73
C LEU A 132 -7.74 -18.28 -17.28
N LEU A 133 -6.59 -18.71 -16.80
CA LEU A 133 -5.96 -19.98 -17.16
C LEU A 133 -6.70 -21.19 -16.56
N LEU A 134 -7.28 -21.05 -15.37
CA LEU A 134 -8.09 -22.10 -14.73
C LEU A 134 -9.50 -22.17 -15.31
N ALA A 135 -10.10 -21.03 -15.65
CA ALA A 135 -11.43 -20.98 -16.24
C ALA A 135 -11.44 -21.65 -17.63
N GLY A 136 -12.32 -22.65 -17.81
CA GLY A 136 -12.41 -23.41 -19.06
C GLY A 136 -11.19 -24.25 -19.38
N ALA A 137 -10.35 -24.58 -18.39
CA ALA A 137 -9.26 -25.52 -18.58
C ALA A 137 -9.82 -26.94 -18.92
N PRO A 138 -9.26 -27.65 -19.88
CA PRO A 138 -9.63 -29.05 -20.10
C PRO A 138 -9.15 -29.91 -18.93
N ASP A 139 -9.71 -31.10 -18.77
CA ASP A 139 -9.31 -32.05 -17.71
C ASP A 139 -7.83 -32.43 -17.76
N ARG A 140 -7.26 -32.42 -18.98
CA ARG A 140 -5.83 -32.61 -19.21
C ARG A 140 -5.23 -31.36 -19.86
N PRO A 141 -4.88 -30.32 -19.05
CA PRO A 141 -4.29 -29.09 -19.59
C PRO A 141 -2.91 -29.39 -20.19
N GLY A 142 -2.66 -28.86 -21.39
CA GLY A 142 -1.37 -29.01 -22.07
C GLY A 142 -0.22 -28.32 -21.30
N ARG A 143 1.03 -28.72 -21.62
CA ARG A 143 2.25 -28.19 -20.97
C ARG A 143 2.31 -26.66 -20.97
N ARG A 144 2.00 -26.02 -22.11
CA ARG A 144 2.01 -24.55 -22.25
C ARG A 144 1.11 -23.86 -21.24
N ARG A 145 -0.13 -24.37 -21.02
CA ARG A 145 -1.07 -23.79 -20.04
C ARG A 145 -0.57 -23.95 -18.61
N ARG A 146 0.01 -25.11 -18.26
CA ARG A 146 0.59 -25.36 -16.94
C ARG A 146 1.79 -24.46 -16.67
N LEU A 147 2.71 -24.30 -17.63
CA LEU A 147 3.84 -23.39 -17.54
C LEU A 147 3.38 -21.92 -17.42
N ALA A 148 2.39 -21.49 -18.21
CA ALA A 148 1.82 -20.16 -18.10
C ALA A 148 1.19 -19.90 -16.72
N TYR A 149 0.46 -20.89 -16.17
CA TYR A 149 -0.07 -20.80 -14.80
C TYR A 149 1.05 -20.69 -13.77
N THR A 150 2.09 -21.53 -13.86
CA THR A 150 3.26 -21.47 -12.96
C THR A 150 3.93 -20.10 -13.03
N GLY A 151 4.18 -19.58 -14.23
CA GLY A 151 4.80 -18.26 -14.41
C GLY A 151 3.94 -17.13 -13.85
N CYS A 152 2.66 -17.09 -14.15
CA CYS A 152 1.75 -16.07 -13.63
C CYS A 152 1.62 -16.15 -12.09
N ALA A 153 1.48 -17.36 -11.53
CA ALA A 153 1.38 -17.55 -10.09
C ALA A 153 2.69 -17.19 -9.37
N LEU A 154 3.85 -17.53 -9.96
CA LEU A 154 5.15 -17.15 -9.43
C LEU A 154 5.32 -15.62 -9.43
N VAL A 155 4.96 -14.94 -10.53
CA VAL A 155 4.94 -13.46 -10.57
C VAL A 155 4.03 -12.92 -9.49
N GLY A 156 2.88 -13.55 -9.23
CA GLY A 156 1.97 -13.16 -8.15
C GLY A 156 2.63 -13.21 -6.77
N VAL A 157 3.30 -14.33 -6.43
CA VAL A 157 4.00 -14.48 -5.14
C VAL A 157 5.21 -13.56 -5.04
N LEU A 158 5.99 -13.40 -6.12
CA LEU A 158 7.15 -12.50 -6.15
C LEU A 158 6.74 -11.02 -6.07
N ALA A 159 5.59 -10.66 -6.62
CA ALA A 159 5.03 -9.32 -6.47
C ALA A 159 4.46 -9.11 -5.06
N HIS A 160 3.74 -10.08 -4.53
CA HIS A 160 3.11 -9.98 -3.23
C HIS A 160 3.05 -11.32 -2.51
N LEU A 161 3.77 -11.43 -1.40
CA LEU A 161 3.99 -12.69 -0.69
C LEU A 161 2.68 -13.44 -0.35
N PHE A 162 1.65 -12.71 0.10
CA PHE A 162 0.36 -13.29 0.48
C PHE A 162 -0.46 -13.83 -0.69
N PHE A 163 -0.03 -13.61 -1.95
CA PHE A 163 -0.60 -14.29 -3.10
C PHE A 163 -0.53 -15.83 -2.96
N VAL A 164 0.42 -16.35 -2.18
CA VAL A 164 0.52 -17.79 -1.87
C VAL A 164 -0.78 -18.36 -1.28
N LEU A 165 -1.56 -17.54 -0.56
CA LEU A 165 -2.86 -17.93 0.02
C LEU A 165 -3.94 -18.21 -1.03
N LEU A 166 -3.75 -17.75 -2.27
CA LEU A 166 -4.65 -18.02 -3.38
C LEU A 166 -4.44 -19.44 -3.97
N LEU A 167 -3.24 -20.01 -3.83
CA LEU A 167 -2.91 -21.31 -4.42
C LEU A 167 -3.81 -22.46 -3.90
N PRO A 168 -4.04 -22.61 -2.57
CA PRO A 168 -4.99 -23.60 -2.08
C PRO A 168 -6.43 -23.34 -2.56
N ALA A 169 -6.85 -22.08 -2.66
CA ALA A 169 -8.17 -21.73 -3.21
C ALA A 169 -8.32 -22.20 -4.66
N HIS A 170 -7.27 -22.10 -5.47
CA HIS A 170 -7.25 -22.60 -6.85
C HIS A 170 -7.43 -24.14 -6.89
N LEU A 171 -6.65 -24.89 -6.08
CA LEU A 171 -6.72 -26.35 -6.06
C LEU A 171 -8.10 -26.85 -5.58
N VAL A 172 -8.61 -26.28 -4.48
CA VAL A 172 -9.93 -26.62 -3.95
C VAL A 172 -11.03 -26.21 -4.93
N GLY A 173 -10.90 -25.04 -5.57
CA GLY A 173 -11.83 -24.56 -6.59
C GLY A 173 -11.93 -25.51 -7.79
N VAL A 174 -10.80 -25.99 -8.31
CA VAL A 174 -10.73 -27.00 -9.37
C VAL A 174 -11.43 -28.29 -8.91
N ARG A 175 -11.17 -28.73 -7.67
CA ARG A 175 -11.78 -29.96 -7.11
C ARG A 175 -13.29 -29.85 -6.96
N LEU A 176 -13.78 -28.71 -6.43
CA LEU A 176 -15.22 -28.46 -6.27
C LEU A 176 -15.93 -28.27 -7.62
N ALA A 177 -15.23 -27.80 -8.64
CA ALA A 177 -15.72 -27.80 -10.03
C ALA A 177 -15.72 -29.20 -10.68
N ARG A 178 -15.46 -30.26 -9.89
CA ARG A 178 -15.43 -31.67 -10.33
C ARG A 178 -14.38 -31.93 -11.43
N ARG A 179 -13.28 -31.19 -11.41
CA ARG A 179 -12.17 -31.34 -12.37
C ARG A 179 -10.95 -32.00 -11.72
N PRO A 180 -10.10 -32.68 -12.50
CA PRO A 180 -8.88 -33.30 -11.97
C PRO A 180 -7.90 -32.25 -11.43
N VAL A 181 -7.46 -32.43 -10.18
CA VAL A 181 -6.50 -31.55 -9.49
C VAL A 181 -5.05 -31.92 -9.86
N ARG A 182 -4.78 -33.21 -10.11
CA ARG A 182 -3.43 -33.75 -10.37
C ARG A 182 -2.60 -32.92 -11.35
N PRO A 183 -3.13 -32.42 -12.51
CA PRO A 183 -2.35 -31.62 -13.45
C PRO A 183 -1.83 -30.28 -12.87
N TRP A 184 -2.43 -29.80 -11.79
CA TRP A 184 -2.12 -28.51 -11.15
C TRP A 184 -1.22 -28.63 -9.92
N LEU A 185 -1.04 -29.85 -9.37
CA LEU A 185 -0.20 -30.07 -8.19
C LEU A 185 1.28 -29.71 -8.47
N LEU A 186 1.85 -30.18 -9.58
CA LEU A 186 3.22 -29.84 -9.95
C LEU A 186 3.41 -28.34 -10.23
N PRO A 187 2.55 -27.65 -11.00
CA PRO A 187 2.57 -26.19 -11.12
C PRO A 187 2.59 -25.47 -9.77
N VAL A 188 1.69 -25.83 -8.85
CA VAL A 188 1.62 -25.18 -7.52
C VAL A 188 2.87 -25.49 -6.69
N ALA A 189 3.31 -26.76 -6.66
CA ALA A 189 4.55 -27.13 -5.97
C ALA A 189 5.77 -26.39 -6.52
N ALA A 190 5.86 -26.22 -7.84
CA ALA A 190 6.92 -25.43 -8.47
C ALA A 190 6.89 -23.96 -8.05
N VAL A 191 5.70 -23.35 -7.95
CA VAL A 191 5.58 -21.96 -7.46
C VAL A 191 6.07 -21.85 -6.03
N VAL A 192 5.63 -22.75 -5.13
CA VAL A 192 6.06 -22.73 -3.72
C VAL A 192 7.58 -22.95 -3.61
N LEU A 193 8.12 -23.92 -4.34
CA LEU A 193 9.55 -24.21 -4.32
C LEU A 193 10.39 -23.04 -4.84
N LEU A 194 10.02 -22.45 -5.98
CA LEU A 194 10.75 -21.34 -6.59
C LEU A 194 10.65 -20.05 -5.80
N SER A 195 9.56 -19.85 -5.05
CA SER A 195 9.39 -18.69 -4.18
C SER A 195 9.93 -18.91 -2.75
N SER A 196 10.34 -20.13 -2.39
CA SER A 196 10.79 -20.45 -1.03
C SER A 196 11.98 -19.62 -0.54
N PRO A 197 12.97 -19.21 -1.36
CA PRO A 197 14.02 -18.31 -0.87
C PRO A 197 13.47 -16.95 -0.41
N LEU A 198 12.50 -16.39 -1.16
CA LEU A 198 11.86 -15.14 -0.79
C LEU A 198 10.99 -15.31 0.47
N LEU A 199 10.26 -16.41 0.58
CA LEU A 199 9.44 -16.72 1.75
C LEU A 199 10.31 -16.84 3.02
N LEU A 200 11.45 -17.50 2.93
CA LEU A 200 12.40 -17.66 4.05
C LEU A 200 13.05 -16.32 4.43
N LEU A 201 13.49 -15.54 3.45
CA LEU A 201 14.03 -14.20 3.68
C LEU A 201 13.01 -13.31 4.42
N SER A 202 11.78 -13.32 3.94
CA SER A 202 10.69 -12.50 4.51
C SER A 202 10.30 -12.95 5.92
N ALA A 203 10.38 -14.23 6.23
CA ALA A 203 10.15 -14.75 7.58
C ALA A 203 11.20 -14.23 8.59
N GLY A 204 12.42 -13.92 8.15
CA GLY A 204 13.45 -13.28 8.95
C GLY A 204 13.23 -11.77 9.19
N GLN A 205 12.32 -11.12 8.43
CA GLN A 205 12.09 -9.68 8.46
C GLN A 205 10.73 -9.29 9.08
N THR A 206 10.11 -10.16 9.88
CA THR A 206 8.78 -9.93 10.48
C THR A 206 8.74 -8.75 11.47
N ALA A 207 9.89 -8.32 11.99
CA ALA A 207 9.99 -7.14 12.85
C ALA A 207 9.50 -5.84 12.17
N GLU A 208 9.59 -5.74 10.84
CA GLU A 208 9.13 -4.58 10.06
C GLU A 208 7.62 -4.38 10.14
N VAL A 209 6.86 -5.43 10.33
CA VAL A 209 5.40 -5.40 10.48
C VAL A 209 4.97 -5.48 11.95
N GLY A 210 5.90 -5.41 12.91
CA GLY A 210 5.63 -5.48 14.34
C GLY A 210 4.75 -4.35 14.90
N TYR A 211 4.46 -3.32 14.10
CA TYR A 211 3.51 -2.27 14.44
C TYR A 211 2.04 -2.69 14.22
N LEU A 212 1.80 -3.79 13.49
CA LEU A 212 0.46 -4.28 13.19
C LEU A 212 -0.20 -4.83 14.46
N ARG A 213 -1.51 -4.67 14.52
CA ARG A 213 -2.32 -5.14 15.65
C ARG A 213 -3.04 -6.43 15.30
N THR A 214 -3.30 -7.24 16.31
CA THR A 214 -4.16 -8.41 16.18
C THR A 214 -5.55 -7.99 15.68
N PRO A 215 -6.10 -8.68 14.65
CA PRO A 215 -7.41 -8.38 14.12
C PRO A 215 -8.51 -8.51 15.18
N GLY A 216 -9.45 -7.56 15.18
CA GLY A 216 -10.64 -7.59 16.01
C GLY A 216 -11.88 -8.07 15.23
N PRO A 217 -13.07 -8.11 15.90
CA PRO A 217 -14.31 -8.59 15.29
C PRO A 217 -14.74 -7.84 14.02
N LEU A 218 -14.37 -6.56 13.91
CA LEU A 218 -14.69 -5.73 12.74
C LEU A 218 -13.72 -5.89 11.58
N SER A 219 -12.65 -6.68 11.72
CA SER A 219 -11.65 -6.87 10.66
C SER A 219 -12.22 -7.64 9.46
N LEU A 220 -13.07 -8.63 9.68
CA LEU A 220 -13.71 -9.38 8.59
C LEU A 220 -14.70 -8.53 7.78
N PRO A 221 -15.69 -7.84 8.36
CA PRO A 221 -16.51 -6.91 7.60
C PRO A 221 -15.69 -5.76 7.00
N GLY A 222 -14.64 -5.27 7.67
CA GLY A 222 -13.72 -4.27 7.17
C GLY A 222 -12.95 -4.73 5.93
N TRP A 223 -12.51 -5.98 5.90
CA TRP A 223 -11.91 -6.60 4.71
C TRP A 223 -12.87 -6.59 3.53
N PHE A 224 -14.12 -7.08 3.71
CA PHE A 224 -15.11 -7.08 2.63
C PHE A 224 -15.44 -5.67 2.15
N GLN A 225 -15.58 -4.72 3.09
CA GLN A 225 -15.79 -3.31 2.76
C GLN A 225 -14.64 -2.75 1.92
N ALA A 226 -13.39 -3.05 2.26
CA ALA A 226 -12.22 -2.63 1.50
C ALA A 226 -12.27 -3.20 0.07
N MET A 227 -12.47 -4.52 -0.08
CA MET A 227 -12.58 -5.17 -1.40
C MET A 227 -13.70 -4.57 -2.25
N ALA A 228 -14.81 -4.16 -1.64
CA ALA A 228 -15.94 -3.51 -2.32
C ALA A 228 -15.76 -1.99 -2.57
N GLY A 229 -14.56 -1.45 -2.34
CA GLY A 229 -14.23 -0.05 -2.64
C GLY A 229 -14.15 0.88 -1.41
N GLY A 230 -14.10 0.34 -0.19
CA GLY A 230 -13.82 1.07 1.05
C GLY A 230 -14.99 1.91 1.59
N LYS A 231 -16.19 1.80 1.01
CA LYS A 231 -17.37 2.56 1.42
C LYS A 231 -18.56 1.65 1.73
N ALA A 232 -19.27 1.92 2.86
CA ALA A 232 -20.42 1.12 3.26
C ALA A 232 -21.53 1.10 2.19
N TRP A 233 -21.78 2.23 1.53
CA TRP A 233 -22.79 2.33 0.48
C TRP A 233 -22.44 1.59 -0.82
N LEU A 234 -21.19 1.12 -1.00
CA LEU A 234 -20.79 0.18 -2.03
C LEU A 234 -20.82 -1.28 -1.52
N SER A 235 -20.32 -1.50 -0.31
CA SER A 235 -20.16 -2.85 0.23
C SER A 235 -21.49 -3.48 0.68
N VAL A 236 -22.40 -2.72 1.27
CA VAL A 236 -23.70 -3.25 1.72
C VAL A 236 -24.53 -3.76 0.54
N PRO A 237 -24.79 -2.98 -0.53
CA PRO A 237 -25.50 -3.50 -1.70
C PRO A 237 -24.79 -4.69 -2.35
N ALA A 238 -23.45 -4.69 -2.43
CA ALA A 238 -22.70 -5.82 -2.95
C ALA A 238 -22.90 -7.09 -2.12
N ALA A 239 -22.82 -6.99 -0.78
CA ALA A 239 -23.06 -8.12 0.13
C ALA A 239 -24.48 -8.68 -0.01
N VAL A 240 -25.50 -7.79 0.02
CA VAL A 240 -26.91 -8.19 -0.15
C VAL A 240 -27.11 -8.90 -1.49
N LEU A 241 -26.58 -8.35 -2.59
CA LEU A 241 -26.68 -8.93 -3.91
C LEU A 241 -26.04 -10.32 -3.98
N LEU A 242 -24.83 -10.49 -3.43
CA LEU A 242 -24.14 -11.77 -3.39
C LEU A 242 -24.88 -12.80 -2.53
N LEU A 243 -25.39 -12.41 -1.36
CA LEU A 243 -26.16 -13.28 -0.49
C LEU A 243 -27.45 -13.76 -1.17
N MET A 244 -28.19 -12.85 -1.82
CA MET A 244 -29.39 -13.20 -2.59
C MET A 244 -29.06 -14.12 -3.77
N ALA A 245 -27.98 -13.86 -4.49
CA ALA A 245 -27.55 -14.68 -5.62
C ALA A 245 -27.07 -16.07 -5.17
N TRP A 246 -26.41 -16.16 -4.01
CA TRP A 246 -26.01 -17.42 -3.41
C TRP A 246 -27.21 -18.25 -2.96
N ARG A 247 -28.13 -17.64 -2.21
CA ARG A 247 -29.37 -18.31 -1.74
C ARG A 247 -30.23 -18.81 -2.89
N SER A 248 -30.34 -18.05 -3.98
CA SER A 248 -31.09 -18.46 -5.18
C SER A 248 -30.36 -19.48 -6.05
N GLY A 249 -29.18 -19.93 -5.68
CA GLY A 249 -28.38 -20.92 -6.41
C GLY A 249 -27.59 -20.36 -7.61
N ARG A 250 -27.76 -19.08 -7.95
CA ARG A 250 -27.15 -18.45 -9.14
C ARG A 250 -25.62 -18.44 -9.18
N LEU A 251 -24.98 -18.61 -8.04
CA LEU A 251 -23.51 -18.64 -7.90
C LEU A 251 -22.95 -19.99 -7.50
N ARG A 252 -23.79 -21.00 -7.28
CA ARG A 252 -23.35 -22.33 -6.77
C ARG A 252 -22.43 -23.09 -7.72
N ASP A 253 -22.51 -22.81 -9.01
CA ASP A 253 -21.65 -23.39 -10.04
C ASP A 253 -20.27 -22.71 -10.17
N GLN A 254 -20.00 -21.68 -9.34
CA GLN A 254 -18.76 -20.90 -9.37
C GLN A 254 -17.93 -21.00 -8.07
N PRO A 255 -17.67 -22.22 -7.56
CA PRO A 255 -16.95 -22.40 -6.31
C PRO A 255 -15.53 -21.83 -6.38
N GLY A 256 -14.89 -21.86 -7.55
CA GLY A 256 -13.56 -21.29 -7.75
C GLY A 256 -13.50 -19.79 -7.51
N LEU A 257 -14.49 -19.02 -7.98
CA LEU A 257 -14.55 -17.57 -7.72
C LEU A 257 -14.89 -17.28 -6.25
N ALA A 258 -15.79 -18.06 -5.65
CA ALA A 258 -16.15 -17.90 -4.25
C ALA A 258 -14.92 -18.14 -3.34
N LEU A 259 -14.15 -19.19 -3.60
CA LEU A 259 -12.90 -19.47 -2.85
C LEU A 259 -11.82 -18.44 -3.11
N TRP A 260 -11.69 -17.95 -4.36
CA TRP A 260 -10.75 -16.88 -4.68
C TRP A 260 -11.05 -15.62 -3.87
N LEU A 261 -12.33 -15.28 -3.66
CA LEU A 261 -12.72 -14.17 -2.79
C LEU A 261 -12.50 -14.52 -1.31
N LEU A 262 -12.99 -15.66 -0.85
CA LEU A 262 -13.18 -15.94 0.59
C LEU A 262 -11.98 -16.60 1.27
N VAL A 263 -10.97 -17.10 0.53
CA VAL A 263 -9.84 -17.78 1.19
C VAL A 263 -8.72 -16.82 1.56
N PRO A 264 -8.17 -15.97 0.68
CA PRO A 264 -6.97 -15.19 1.03
C PRO A 264 -7.20 -14.27 2.25
N GLY A 265 -8.25 -13.45 2.22
CA GLY A 265 -8.54 -12.49 3.29
C GLY A 265 -8.86 -13.14 4.65
N PRO A 266 -9.90 -13.98 4.74
CA PRO A 266 -10.22 -14.69 5.98
C PRO A 266 -9.09 -15.56 6.51
N LEU A 267 -8.34 -16.25 5.64
CA LEU A 267 -7.19 -17.05 6.06
C LEU A 267 -6.08 -16.19 6.66
N LEU A 268 -5.76 -15.06 6.02
CA LEU A 268 -4.78 -14.11 6.57
C LEU A 268 -5.26 -13.52 7.91
N LEU A 269 -6.55 -13.25 8.06
CA LEU A 269 -7.12 -12.81 9.34
C LEU A 269 -6.94 -13.87 10.43
N VAL A 270 -7.20 -15.14 10.12
CA VAL A 270 -6.99 -16.26 11.08
C VAL A 270 -5.52 -16.39 11.47
N VAL A 271 -4.60 -16.38 10.50
CA VAL A 271 -3.16 -16.39 10.77
C VAL A 271 -2.74 -15.20 11.64
N SER A 272 -3.36 -14.04 11.41
CA SER A 272 -3.04 -12.80 12.13
C SER A 272 -3.55 -12.76 13.58
N LEU A 273 -4.34 -13.74 14.01
CA LEU A 273 -4.66 -13.90 15.44
C LEU A 273 -3.45 -14.36 16.26
N VAL A 274 -2.50 -15.05 15.62
CA VAL A 274 -1.26 -15.54 16.25
C VAL A 274 -0.09 -14.62 15.95
N HIS A 275 0.06 -14.25 14.68
CA HIS A 275 1.10 -13.34 14.19
C HIS A 275 0.43 -12.18 13.44
N PRO A 276 0.33 -10.98 14.03
CA PRO A 276 -0.34 -9.84 13.42
C PRO A 276 0.32 -9.43 12.10
N LEU A 277 -0.26 -9.84 10.97
CA LEU A 277 0.25 -9.61 9.61
C LEU A 277 -0.80 -8.94 8.70
N TYR A 278 -2.04 -8.77 9.19
CA TYR A 278 -3.15 -8.37 8.35
C TYR A 278 -3.17 -6.87 8.05
N LEU A 279 -3.17 -6.56 6.75
CA LEU A 279 -3.62 -5.27 6.18
C LEU A 279 -4.56 -5.57 5.02
N ASN A 280 -5.60 -4.75 4.83
CA ASN A 280 -6.56 -4.91 3.74
C ASN A 280 -5.86 -5.03 2.36
N ARG A 281 -4.83 -4.22 2.13
CA ARG A 281 -4.06 -4.19 0.88
C ARG A 281 -3.30 -5.48 0.58
N TYR A 282 -3.04 -6.31 1.58
CA TYR A 282 -2.28 -7.56 1.42
C TYR A 282 -3.06 -8.70 0.77
N VAL A 283 -4.34 -8.51 0.52
CA VAL A 283 -5.22 -9.48 -0.15
C VAL A 283 -6.03 -8.82 -1.27
N VAL A 284 -5.49 -7.75 -1.86
CA VAL A 284 -6.14 -6.99 -2.95
C VAL A 284 -6.38 -7.86 -4.21
N GLU A 285 -5.61 -8.92 -4.38
CA GLU A 285 -5.80 -9.92 -5.45
C GLU A 285 -7.15 -10.65 -5.38
N SER A 286 -7.91 -10.51 -4.30
CA SER A 286 -9.29 -11.01 -4.19
C SER A 286 -10.31 -10.11 -4.90
N ALA A 287 -9.99 -8.87 -5.22
CA ALA A 287 -10.93 -7.90 -5.80
C ALA A 287 -11.49 -8.30 -7.19
N PRO A 288 -10.71 -8.90 -8.11
CA PRO A 288 -11.28 -9.39 -9.37
C PRO A 288 -12.39 -10.44 -9.17
N ALA A 289 -12.23 -11.34 -8.20
CA ALA A 289 -13.25 -12.35 -7.89
C ALA A 289 -14.56 -11.71 -7.41
N LEU A 290 -14.48 -10.70 -6.53
CA LEU A 290 -15.66 -9.95 -6.09
C LEU A 290 -16.37 -9.27 -7.25
N SER A 291 -15.62 -8.57 -8.11
CA SER A 291 -16.16 -7.89 -9.29
C SER A 291 -16.87 -8.87 -10.24
N LEU A 292 -16.29 -10.06 -10.46
CA LEU A 292 -16.86 -11.12 -11.29
C LEU A 292 -18.09 -11.77 -10.66
N LEU A 293 -18.09 -12.02 -9.35
CA LEU A 293 -19.25 -12.58 -8.65
C LEU A 293 -20.45 -11.62 -8.69
N ILE A 294 -20.22 -10.31 -8.51
CA ILE A 294 -21.25 -9.28 -8.66
C ILE A 294 -21.79 -9.28 -10.11
N ALA A 295 -20.90 -9.32 -11.10
CA ALA A 295 -21.30 -9.36 -12.50
C ALA A 295 -22.17 -10.58 -12.83
N LEU A 296 -21.77 -11.77 -12.36
CA LEU A 296 -22.55 -13.01 -12.51
C LEU A 296 -23.92 -12.92 -11.84
N ALA A 297 -23.96 -12.39 -10.60
CA ALA A 297 -25.20 -12.21 -9.85
C ALA A 297 -26.21 -11.32 -10.60
N LEU A 298 -25.70 -10.26 -11.24
CA LEU A 298 -26.50 -9.31 -12.01
C LEU A 298 -26.94 -9.89 -13.36
N VAL A 299 -26.03 -10.49 -14.14
CA VAL A 299 -26.34 -11.05 -15.47
C VAL A 299 -27.32 -12.22 -15.37
N ARG A 300 -27.23 -13.04 -14.33
CA ARG A 300 -28.13 -14.19 -14.07
C ARG A 300 -29.44 -13.81 -13.37
N SER A 301 -29.68 -12.50 -13.18
CA SER A 301 -30.93 -12.03 -12.55
C SER A 301 -32.09 -12.06 -13.54
N HIS A 302 -33.22 -12.62 -13.14
CA HIS A 302 -34.48 -12.57 -13.92
C HIS A 302 -35.05 -11.14 -14.02
N ARG A 303 -34.69 -10.28 -13.05
CA ARG A 303 -35.12 -8.87 -13.02
C ARG A 303 -34.13 -7.97 -13.75
N THR A 304 -34.04 -8.11 -15.07
CA THR A 304 -33.01 -7.47 -15.91
C THR A 304 -32.94 -5.95 -15.76
N ARG A 305 -34.09 -5.25 -15.69
CA ARG A 305 -34.13 -3.79 -15.48
C ARG A 305 -33.49 -3.40 -14.14
N LEU A 306 -33.91 -4.06 -13.04
CA LEU A 306 -33.35 -3.81 -11.73
C LEU A 306 -31.86 -4.10 -11.68
N ALA A 307 -31.43 -5.24 -12.26
CA ALA A 307 -30.02 -5.61 -12.34
C ALA A 307 -29.20 -4.56 -13.10
N THR A 308 -29.72 -4.01 -14.19
CA THR A 308 -29.08 -2.93 -14.95
C THR A 308 -28.96 -1.66 -14.12
N VAL A 309 -30.02 -1.24 -13.44
CA VAL A 309 -29.99 -0.07 -12.56
C VAL A 309 -28.95 -0.26 -11.45
N VAL A 310 -28.94 -1.42 -10.78
CA VAL A 310 -27.95 -1.72 -9.72
C VAL A 310 -26.52 -1.72 -10.28
N ALA A 311 -26.29 -2.32 -11.45
CA ALA A 311 -24.97 -2.30 -12.10
C ALA A 311 -24.49 -0.87 -12.39
N LEU A 312 -25.36 -0.05 -13.00
CA LEU A 312 -25.03 1.34 -13.30
C LEU A 312 -24.81 2.17 -12.04
N SER A 313 -25.60 1.98 -10.99
CA SER A 313 -25.43 2.68 -9.71
C SER A 313 -24.09 2.31 -9.03
N LEU A 314 -23.74 1.03 -9.01
CA LEU A 314 -22.46 0.58 -8.46
C LEU A 314 -21.28 1.13 -9.27
N LEU A 315 -21.36 1.07 -10.60
CA LEU A 315 -20.33 1.59 -11.49
C LEU A 315 -20.16 3.12 -11.34
N ALA A 316 -21.25 3.86 -11.39
CA ALA A 316 -21.23 5.31 -11.28
C ALA A 316 -20.73 5.77 -9.90
N GLY A 317 -21.25 5.16 -8.85
CA GLY A 317 -20.84 5.47 -7.49
C GLY A 317 -19.38 5.13 -7.22
N SER A 318 -18.93 3.96 -7.69
CA SER A 318 -17.54 3.53 -7.59
C SER A 318 -16.62 4.48 -8.37
N ALA A 319 -16.96 4.83 -9.62
CA ALA A 319 -16.23 5.77 -10.44
C ALA A 319 -16.16 7.17 -9.81
N PHE A 320 -17.27 7.68 -9.28
CA PHE A 320 -17.32 8.95 -8.57
C PHE A 320 -16.39 8.97 -7.36
N THR A 321 -16.43 7.91 -6.55
CA THR A 321 -15.55 7.79 -5.37
C THR A 321 -14.08 7.75 -5.78
N SER A 322 -13.76 6.97 -6.82
CA SER A 322 -12.41 6.87 -7.36
C SER A 322 -11.90 8.20 -7.91
N ALA A 323 -12.70 8.88 -8.71
CA ALA A 323 -12.35 10.18 -9.27
C ALA A 323 -12.06 11.21 -8.16
N ARG A 324 -12.91 11.27 -7.12
CA ARG A 324 -12.67 12.14 -5.95
C ARG A 324 -11.42 11.78 -5.18
N MET A 325 -11.12 10.48 -5.06
CA MET A 325 -9.94 10.02 -4.34
C MET A 325 -8.66 10.32 -5.12
N GLN A 326 -8.65 10.09 -6.43
CA GLN A 326 -7.50 10.41 -7.30
C GLN A 326 -7.29 11.93 -7.46
N ALA A 327 -8.37 12.71 -7.39
CA ALA A 327 -8.31 14.16 -7.42
C ALA A 327 -7.83 14.80 -6.10
N ALA A 328 -7.66 14.04 -5.04
CA ALA A 328 -7.15 14.56 -3.77
C ALA A 328 -5.72 15.10 -3.94
N PRO A 329 -5.36 16.21 -3.26
CA PRO A 329 -4.04 16.83 -3.41
C PRO A 329 -2.90 15.96 -2.86
N PHE A 330 -3.19 15.04 -1.96
CA PHE A 330 -2.28 14.01 -1.44
C PHE A 330 -3.09 12.85 -0.88
N ARG A 331 -2.46 11.69 -0.65
CA ARG A 331 -3.14 10.47 -0.18
C ARG A 331 -3.24 10.39 1.35
N TYR A 332 -2.13 10.24 2.02
CA TYR A 332 -2.04 10.10 3.49
C TYR A 332 -1.32 11.28 4.10
N GLU A 333 -0.21 11.67 3.48
CA GLU A 333 0.62 12.81 3.86
C GLU A 333 1.17 13.52 2.62
N ASN A 334 1.60 14.75 2.83
CA ASN A 334 2.30 15.55 1.83
C ASN A 334 3.74 15.83 2.30
N LEU A 335 4.61 14.83 2.13
CA LEU A 335 6.02 14.92 2.50
C LEU A 335 6.79 15.95 1.67
N GLN A 336 6.37 16.20 0.43
CA GLN A 336 6.95 17.25 -0.40
C GLN A 336 6.72 18.63 0.22
N ALA A 337 5.48 18.94 0.60
CA ALA A 337 5.19 20.23 1.24
C ALA A 337 5.84 20.33 2.61
N ALA A 338 5.95 19.24 3.36
CA ALA A 338 6.69 19.22 4.63
C ALA A 338 8.18 19.52 4.43
N ALA A 339 8.84 18.88 3.45
CA ALA A 339 10.23 19.15 3.10
C ALA A 339 10.44 20.59 2.63
N ASN A 340 9.58 21.07 1.72
CA ASN A 340 9.65 22.47 1.24
C ASN A 340 9.52 23.47 2.39
N THR A 341 8.59 23.24 3.34
CA THR A 341 8.42 24.13 4.51
C THR A 341 9.70 24.23 5.33
N VAL A 342 10.43 23.13 5.49
CA VAL A 342 11.73 23.16 6.17
C VAL A 342 12.76 23.90 5.32
N LEU A 343 12.88 23.56 4.03
CA LEU A 343 13.89 24.14 3.14
C LEU A 343 13.72 25.66 2.94
N ASP A 344 12.46 26.11 2.81
CA ASP A 344 12.14 27.53 2.60
C ASP A 344 12.41 28.38 3.85
N GLY A 345 12.35 27.79 5.05
CA GLY A 345 12.49 28.50 6.32
C GLY A 345 13.76 28.23 7.10
N ALA A 346 14.55 27.23 6.72
CA ALA A 346 15.72 26.80 7.48
C ALA A 346 17.00 27.51 7.02
N HIS A 347 17.89 27.72 7.98
CA HIS A 347 19.25 28.16 7.73
C HIS A 347 20.27 27.02 7.94
N PRO A 348 21.50 27.09 7.36
CA PRO A 348 22.51 26.02 7.46
C PRO A 348 22.90 25.68 8.91
N GLN A 349 22.81 26.64 9.82
CA GLN A 349 23.09 26.48 11.25
C GLN A 349 21.94 25.82 12.03
N ASP A 350 20.75 25.69 11.45
CA ASP A 350 19.62 25.07 12.11
C ASP A 350 19.82 23.55 12.20
N GLY A 351 19.11 22.93 13.14
CA GLY A 351 19.05 21.50 13.25
C GLY A 351 17.71 20.96 12.75
N MET A 352 17.68 19.71 12.34
CA MET A 352 16.45 18.99 11.98
C MET A 352 16.34 17.70 12.80
N VAL A 353 15.14 17.42 13.29
CA VAL A 353 14.76 16.18 13.99
C VAL A 353 13.69 15.48 13.20
N LEU A 354 13.97 14.28 12.70
CA LEU A 354 13.11 13.47 11.87
C LEU A 354 12.60 12.25 12.66
N LEU A 355 11.29 12.14 12.89
CA LEU A 355 10.67 11.07 13.68
C LEU A 355 9.43 10.46 12.98
N PRO A 356 9.41 9.13 12.79
CA PRO A 356 10.49 8.17 13.04
C PRO A 356 11.65 8.34 12.05
N ALA A 357 12.78 7.67 12.27
CA ALA A 357 13.97 7.79 11.41
C ALA A 357 13.70 7.47 9.92
N GLY A 358 12.73 6.61 9.61
CA GLY A 358 12.30 6.32 8.22
C GLY A 358 11.77 7.53 7.45
N VAL A 359 11.30 8.58 8.11
CA VAL A 359 10.92 9.86 7.46
C VAL A 359 12.10 10.51 6.75
N ARG A 360 13.33 10.23 7.20
CA ARG A 360 14.58 10.71 6.60
C ARG A 360 14.68 10.38 5.11
N THR A 361 14.38 9.14 4.75
CA THR A 361 14.41 8.68 3.35
C THR A 361 13.45 9.48 2.47
N ALA A 362 12.22 9.68 2.93
CA ALA A 362 11.21 10.41 2.17
C ALA A 362 11.50 11.92 2.10
N VAL A 363 11.94 12.53 3.20
CA VAL A 363 12.36 13.95 3.23
C VAL A 363 13.58 14.15 2.33
N GLY A 364 14.61 13.31 2.47
CA GLY A 364 15.81 13.37 1.64
C GLY A 364 15.56 13.17 0.15
N PHE A 365 14.56 12.34 -0.20
CA PHE A 365 14.12 12.18 -1.59
C PHE A 365 13.60 13.50 -2.19
N TYR A 366 12.85 14.29 -1.43
CA TYR A 366 12.36 15.59 -1.88
C TYR A 366 13.43 16.68 -1.80
N GLU A 367 14.20 16.72 -0.74
CA GLU A 367 15.32 17.67 -0.60
C GLU A 367 16.29 17.59 -1.77
N ALA A 368 16.62 16.36 -2.22
CA ALA A 368 17.50 16.16 -3.36
C ALA A 368 16.96 16.67 -4.70
N ARG A 369 15.64 16.94 -4.78
CA ARG A 369 14.95 17.38 -6.01
C ARG A 369 14.63 18.87 -6.06
N VAL A 370 14.48 19.51 -4.92
CA VAL A 370 14.15 20.95 -4.87
C VAL A 370 15.35 21.77 -5.31
N ASP A 371 16.48 21.60 -4.64
CA ASP A 371 17.76 22.20 -5.00
C ASP A 371 18.89 21.33 -4.42
N PRO A 372 19.64 20.61 -5.25
CA PRO A 372 20.78 19.80 -4.77
C PRO A 372 21.88 20.60 -4.09
N GLY A 373 21.99 21.91 -4.37
CA GLY A 373 22.98 22.82 -3.80
C GLY A 373 22.48 23.67 -2.62
N ALA A 374 21.17 23.63 -2.32
CA ALA A 374 20.62 24.41 -1.23
C ALA A 374 21.23 24.03 0.13
N PRO A 375 21.54 25.02 0.97
CA PRO A 375 21.97 24.75 2.33
C PRO A 375 20.85 24.09 3.12
N ARG A 376 21.19 23.00 3.81
CA ARG A 376 20.22 22.17 4.53
C ARG A 376 20.48 22.21 6.03
N PRO A 377 19.42 22.16 6.86
CA PRO A 377 19.60 21.97 8.30
C PRO A 377 20.23 20.60 8.57
N THR A 378 21.09 20.53 9.58
CA THR A 378 21.75 19.28 9.95
C THR A 378 20.76 18.32 10.59
N ASP A 379 20.67 17.06 10.11
CA ASP A 379 19.94 16.00 10.82
C ASP A 379 20.67 15.67 12.14
N LEU A 380 20.03 16.02 13.25
CA LEU A 380 20.60 15.91 14.59
C LEU A 380 20.59 14.48 15.12
N LEU A 381 19.76 13.62 14.54
CA LEU A 381 19.62 12.21 14.95
C LEU A 381 20.47 11.26 14.12
N ALA A 382 21.01 11.69 12.99
CA ALA A 382 21.81 10.84 12.12
C ALA A 382 23.16 10.47 12.76
N ALA A 383 23.44 9.16 12.83
CA ALA A 383 24.73 8.66 13.33
C ALA A 383 25.79 8.75 12.21
N PRO A 384 26.95 9.40 12.46
CA PRO A 384 28.01 9.54 11.46
C PRO A 384 28.51 8.18 10.96
N GLY A 385 28.73 8.08 9.64
CA GLY A 385 29.22 6.84 9.00
C GLY A 385 28.22 5.69 8.96
N ARG A 386 27.03 5.83 9.57
CA ARG A 386 25.97 4.83 9.56
C ARG A 386 24.86 5.23 8.61
N THR A 387 25.22 5.41 7.33
CA THR A 387 24.26 5.79 6.29
C THR A 387 23.25 4.68 6.00
N GLU A 388 22.18 5.02 5.31
CA GLU A 388 21.15 4.07 4.84
C GLU A 388 21.77 2.93 4.02
N ASP A 389 22.69 3.24 3.12
CA ASP A 389 23.35 2.26 2.27
C ASP A 389 24.33 1.37 3.05
N ALA A 390 25.02 1.94 4.03
CA ALA A 390 25.95 1.17 4.87
C ALA A 390 25.22 0.15 5.74
N LEU A 391 24.04 0.51 6.26
CA LEU A 391 23.24 -0.35 7.13
C LEU A 391 22.24 -1.23 6.37
N GLY A 392 21.98 -0.94 5.09
CA GLY A 392 20.96 -1.64 4.31
C GLY A 392 19.56 -1.46 4.89
N ASN A 393 19.19 -0.22 5.24
CA ASN A 393 17.86 0.10 5.76
C ASN A 393 17.37 1.44 5.22
N PHE A 394 16.13 1.81 5.56
CA PHE A 394 15.61 3.17 5.40
C PHE A 394 15.88 3.97 6.67
N GLY A 395 16.36 5.19 6.50
CA GLY A 395 16.59 6.10 7.61
C GLY A 395 17.97 6.02 8.28
N GLY A 396 18.84 5.07 7.91
CA GLY A 396 20.21 5.00 8.45
C GLY A 396 20.30 4.72 9.95
N GLY A 397 21.42 5.04 10.55
CA GLY A 397 21.66 4.92 11.99
C GLY A 397 21.13 6.11 12.78
N VAL A 398 20.64 5.82 13.99
CA VAL A 398 20.19 6.83 14.95
C VAL A 398 21.17 6.91 16.11
N LEU A 399 21.49 8.12 16.56
CA LEU A 399 22.35 8.35 17.72
C LEU A 399 21.71 7.85 19.02
N PRO A 400 22.51 7.45 20.02
CA PRO A 400 22.04 7.25 21.38
C PRO A 400 21.40 8.51 21.97
N PRO A 401 20.51 8.37 22.99
CA PRO A 401 19.75 9.48 23.56
C PRO A 401 20.60 10.66 24.06
N ASP A 402 21.71 10.38 24.73
CA ASP A 402 22.65 11.37 25.26
C ASP A 402 23.31 12.20 24.15
N GLN A 403 23.81 11.54 23.11
CA GLN A 403 24.47 12.23 21.99
C GLN A 403 23.45 13.00 21.14
N ALA A 404 22.24 12.45 20.91
CA ALA A 404 21.17 13.13 20.18
C ALA A 404 20.71 14.40 20.93
N THR A 405 20.48 14.30 22.25
CA THR A 405 20.10 15.45 23.06
C THR A 405 21.20 16.52 23.13
N ALA A 406 22.46 16.13 23.24
CA ALA A 406 23.59 17.08 23.20
C ALA A 406 23.64 17.86 21.88
N ARG A 407 23.39 17.17 20.72
CA ARG A 407 23.33 17.88 19.43
C ARG A 407 22.12 18.79 19.31
N VAL A 408 20.98 18.42 19.86
CA VAL A 408 19.77 19.27 19.89
C VAL A 408 20.09 20.54 20.71
N LEU A 409 20.62 20.40 21.90
CA LEU A 409 20.96 21.53 22.78
C LEU A 409 22.00 22.49 22.18
N GLY A 410 22.83 22.01 21.26
CA GLY A 410 23.82 22.83 20.54
C GLY A 410 23.21 23.67 19.40
N ARG A 411 21.91 23.69 19.21
CA ARG A 411 21.24 24.45 18.14
C ARG A 411 20.29 25.51 18.69
N ARG A 412 20.32 26.69 18.07
CA ARG A 412 19.38 27.76 18.40
C ARG A 412 17.98 27.49 17.86
N VAL A 413 17.91 26.92 16.66
CA VAL A 413 16.67 26.58 15.98
C VAL A 413 16.69 25.11 15.63
N VAL A 414 15.57 24.41 15.88
CA VAL A 414 15.36 23.03 15.55
C VAL A 414 14.03 22.87 14.79
N TRP A 415 14.10 22.26 13.62
CA TRP A 415 12.95 21.86 12.83
C TRP A 415 12.56 20.44 13.20
N LEU A 416 11.38 20.28 13.79
CA LEU A 416 10.81 18.96 14.12
C LEU A 416 9.85 18.52 13.01
N VAL A 417 10.18 17.41 12.34
CA VAL A 417 9.30 16.74 11.37
C VAL A 417 8.90 15.41 11.98
N VAL A 418 7.61 15.26 12.29
CA VAL A 418 7.11 14.09 13.03
C VAL A 418 5.78 13.59 12.52
N TYR A 419 5.58 12.28 12.48
CA TYR A 419 4.26 11.71 12.26
C TYR A 419 3.37 11.86 13.50
N ALA A 420 2.11 12.25 13.28
CA ALA A 420 1.12 12.47 14.32
C ALA A 420 0.65 11.20 15.06
N ASN A 421 1.23 10.03 14.73
CA ASN A 421 0.87 8.76 15.35
C ASN A 421 1.77 8.45 16.57
N ALA A 422 1.26 7.63 17.50
CA ALA A 422 1.99 7.28 18.72
C ALA A 422 3.26 6.44 18.46
N SER A 423 3.37 5.76 17.32
CA SER A 423 4.53 4.93 17.00
C SER A 423 5.77 5.75 16.67
N SER A 424 5.62 6.94 16.09
CA SER A 424 6.73 7.84 15.76
C SER A 424 7.48 8.37 16.98
N ARG A 425 6.86 8.32 18.14
CA ARG A 425 7.43 8.78 19.43
C ARG A 425 8.05 7.66 20.25
N ARG A 426 8.07 6.42 19.72
CA ARG A 426 8.64 5.27 20.42
C ARG A 426 10.17 5.24 20.27
N GLY A 427 10.82 4.71 21.31
CA GLY A 427 12.28 4.58 21.38
C GLY A 427 12.94 5.60 22.30
N ALA A 428 14.03 5.20 22.92
CA ALA A 428 14.71 5.99 23.93
C ALA A 428 15.17 7.35 23.39
N THR A 429 15.77 7.39 22.20
CA THR A 429 16.24 8.62 21.56
C THR A 429 15.10 9.58 21.24
N ALA A 430 14.01 9.09 20.64
CA ALA A 430 12.85 9.92 20.32
C ALA A 430 12.24 10.52 21.59
N THR A 431 12.08 9.71 22.65
CA THR A 431 11.55 10.18 23.94
C THR A 431 12.45 11.24 24.57
N ALA A 432 13.77 11.02 24.61
CA ALA A 432 14.72 11.95 25.20
C ALA A 432 14.77 13.28 24.44
N VAL A 433 14.80 13.23 23.11
CA VAL A 433 14.83 14.42 22.25
C VAL A 433 13.54 15.23 22.37
N LEU A 434 12.37 14.58 22.33
CA LEU A 434 11.10 15.28 22.49
C LEU A 434 10.96 15.92 23.89
N ALA A 435 11.41 15.24 24.94
CA ALA A 435 11.48 15.82 26.30
C ALA A 435 12.41 17.04 26.36
N THR A 436 13.54 16.98 25.64
CA THR A 436 14.50 18.11 25.56
C THR A 436 13.90 19.30 24.82
N LEU A 437 13.25 19.08 23.68
CA LEU A 437 12.55 20.12 22.93
C LEU A 437 11.47 20.79 23.79
N THR A 438 10.64 20.00 24.47
CA THR A 438 9.57 20.52 25.34
C THR A 438 10.10 21.37 26.49
N ARG A 439 11.24 21.00 27.04
CA ARG A 439 11.82 21.67 28.21
C ARG A 439 12.64 22.92 27.85
N CYS A 440 13.39 22.86 26.74
CA CYS A 440 14.44 23.79 26.41
C CYS A 440 14.12 24.73 25.25
N TYR A 441 13.02 24.44 24.51
CA TYR A 441 12.65 25.20 23.33
C TYR A 441 11.24 25.78 23.46
N ARG A 442 11.04 26.94 22.85
CA ARG A 442 9.69 27.50 22.63
C ARG A 442 9.16 26.93 21.33
N PRO A 443 8.02 26.24 21.36
CA PRO A 443 7.41 25.71 20.16
C PRO A 443 6.91 26.84 19.27
N GLY A 444 7.19 26.73 17.96
CA GLY A 444 6.66 27.62 16.95
C GLY A 444 5.33 27.10 16.40
N THR A 445 4.90 27.71 15.30
CA THR A 445 3.66 27.27 14.58
C THR A 445 3.80 25.85 14.08
N VAL A 446 2.75 25.04 14.28
CA VAL A 446 2.67 23.67 13.75
C VAL A 446 2.01 23.72 12.38
N HIS A 447 2.73 23.31 11.35
CA HIS A 447 2.20 23.08 10.02
C HIS A 447 1.81 21.61 9.85
N ARG A 448 0.60 21.36 9.38
CA ARG A 448 0.07 19.99 9.23
C ARG A 448 -0.09 19.60 7.78
N PHE A 449 0.55 18.50 7.40
CA PHE A 449 0.53 17.93 6.04
C PHE A 449 -0.01 16.49 6.07
N GLY A 450 -1.31 16.34 6.33
CA GLY A 450 -1.94 15.04 6.58
C GLY A 450 -1.55 14.51 7.96
N ILE A 451 -0.83 13.39 8.00
CA ILE A 451 -0.31 12.80 9.24
C ILE A 451 1.10 13.31 9.62
N VAL A 452 1.74 14.13 8.79
CA VAL A 452 3.03 14.75 9.09
C VAL A 452 2.81 16.12 9.68
N LEU A 453 3.55 16.39 10.76
CA LEU A 453 3.62 17.70 11.42
C LEU A 453 5.03 18.26 11.24
N VAL A 454 5.13 19.53 10.91
CA VAL A 454 6.38 20.30 10.86
C VAL A 454 6.27 21.46 11.84
N GLN A 455 7.25 21.59 12.72
CA GLN A 455 7.30 22.64 13.74
C GLN A 455 8.71 23.21 13.83
N ARG A 456 8.82 24.54 13.90
CA ARG A 456 10.09 25.25 14.08
C ARG A 456 10.19 25.69 15.53
N ASP A 457 11.14 25.13 16.26
CA ASP A 457 11.34 25.38 17.68
C ASP A 457 12.58 26.25 17.91
N GLU A 458 12.49 27.25 18.83
CA GLU A 458 13.58 28.15 19.17
C GLU A 458 14.05 27.96 20.63
N ALA A 459 15.35 27.88 20.84
CA ALA A 459 15.93 27.71 22.16
C ALA A 459 15.55 28.86 23.08
N THR A 460 15.12 28.55 24.30
CA THR A 460 14.69 29.55 25.30
C THR A 460 15.83 30.05 26.17
N GLY A 461 17.03 29.44 26.11
CA GLY A 461 18.12 29.67 27.03
C GLY A 461 17.94 29.09 28.45
N ALA A 462 16.79 28.48 28.72
CA ALA A 462 16.38 27.99 30.04
C ALA A 462 16.84 26.54 30.36
N CYS A 463 17.71 25.94 29.54
CA CYS A 463 18.18 24.58 29.78
C CYS A 463 19.12 24.51 30.98
N GLY A 464 18.62 24.15 32.13
CA GLY A 464 19.35 23.94 33.38
C GLY A 464 18.51 24.04 34.66
N GLN A 465 17.29 24.54 34.59
CA GLN A 465 16.47 24.71 35.79
C GLN A 465 15.13 23.91 35.70
N GLY A 466 15.01 22.86 36.52
CA GLY A 466 13.76 22.24 36.98
C GLY A 466 12.86 21.60 35.94
N ALA A 467 12.74 20.27 35.98
CA ALA A 467 11.84 19.51 35.12
C ALA A 467 10.37 19.66 35.51
N PRO A 468 9.43 19.98 34.58
CA PRO A 468 8.03 19.60 34.74
C PRO A 468 7.79 18.19 34.20
N THR A 469 6.94 17.45 34.91
CA THR A 469 6.57 16.07 34.64
C THR A 469 5.85 15.87 33.31
N LEU A 470 6.04 14.70 32.70
CA LEU A 470 5.49 14.20 31.43
C LEU A 470 3.95 14.26 31.24
N ALA A 471 3.19 14.76 32.23
CA ALA A 471 1.72 14.72 32.24
C ALA A 471 1.02 15.80 31.38
N SER A 472 1.71 16.79 30.83
CA SER A 472 1.11 17.95 30.14
C SER A 472 1.40 18.03 28.64
N MET A 473 1.81 16.95 27.98
CA MET A 473 1.96 16.92 26.51
C MET A 473 0.64 16.68 25.80
N SER A 474 -0.35 17.51 26.04
CA SER A 474 -1.27 17.93 24.99
C SER A 474 -0.42 18.82 24.06
N LEU A 475 -0.27 18.44 22.80
CA LEU A 475 0.14 19.40 21.77
C LEU A 475 -0.89 20.53 21.86
N ALA A 476 -0.55 21.59 22.62
CA ALA A 476 -1.42 22.73 22.81
C ALA A 476 -1.87 23.16 21.42
N ALA A 477 -3.17 23.41 21.30
CA ALA A 477 -3.79 23.87 20.07
C ALA A 477 -3.22 25.25 19.71
N SER A 478 -2.04 25.25 19.09
CA SER A 478 -1.57 26.38 18.34
C SER A 478 -2.41 26.48 17.08
N PRO A 479 -2.76 27.68 16.60
CA PRO A 479 -3.64 27.83 15.45
C PRO A 479 -3.05 27.06 14.24
N VAL A 480 -3.76 26.04 13.78
CA VAL A 480 -3.42 25.26 12.60
C VAL A 480 -3.71 26.14 11.39
N VAL A 481 -2.68 26.67 10.75
CA VAL A 481 -2.79 27.32 9.45
C VAL A 481 -2.57 26.25 8.39
N GLY A 482 -3.65 25.75 7.84
CA GLY A 482 -3.66 24.81 6.72
C GLY A 482 -5.04 24.77 6.09
N PRO A 483 -5.18 24.44 4.79
CA PRO A 483 -6.51 24.33 4.20
C PRO A 483 -7.30 23.26 4.93
N ASP A 484 -8.52 23.59 5.33
CA ASP A 484 -9.50 22.69 5.94
C ASP A 484 -9.75 21.48 5.04
N VAL A 485 -8.95 20.45 5.21
CA VAL A 485 -9.28 19.11 4.71
C VAL A 485 -9.85 18.36 5.90
N PRO A 486 -11.15 17.98 5.88
CA PRO A 486 -11.78 17.31 7.01
C PRO A 486 -10.94 16.08 7.37
N ALA A 487 -10.53 16.00 8.62
CA ALA A 487 -9.88 14.83 9.18
C ALA A 487 -10.74 13.61 8.87
N ARG A 488 -10.27 12.74 7.98
CA ARG A 488 -10.94 11.47 7.71
C ARG A 488 -10.89 10.65 9.01
N ARG A 489 -11.97 10.72 9.81
CA ARG A 489 -12.26 9.70 10.82
C ARG A 489 -12.42 8.38 10.09
N GLY A 490 -11.56 7.42 10.36
CA GLY A 490 -11.80 6.02 10.06
C GLY A 490 -11.12 5.45 8.83
N LEU A 491 -9.81 5.26 8.91
CA LEU A 491 -9.10 4.12 8.32
C LEU A 491 -8.01 3.70 9.31
N GLY A 492 -8.43 3.32 10.53
CA GLY A 492 -7.50 2.88 11.57
C GLY A 492 -8.21 2.55 12.87
N ARG A 493 -9.16 1.66 12.84
CA ARG A 493 -9.51 0.79 13.96
C ARG A 493 -9.62 -0.64 13.46
#